data_23d788d7a08ceb1cfc56cc43f649b499
#
_entry.id   23d788d7a08ceb1cfc56cc43f649b499
#
_cell.length_a   1.000
_cell.length_b   1.000
_cell.length_c   1.000
_cell.angle_alpha   90.00
_cell.angle_beta   90.00
_cell.angle_gamma   90.00
#
_symmetry.space_group_name_H-M   'P 1'
#
loop_
_entity.id
_entity.type
_entity.pdbx_description
1 polymer ?
#
loop_
_entity_poly.entity_id
_entity_poly.type
_entity_poly.pdbx_seq_one_letter_code
_entity_poly.pdbx_strand_id
1 'polypeptide(L)'
;MKRSLLALALVAAVPFAASAADGISYNYVQGGYVATNTDGGDANGWGVDGSAALNQNFHVFGAFSQQELDGAGDIDFDQWRAGVGYNHALSPNMDLLSRVAYEKFDAGSGLDSDGYSVEAGLRGALAPQFEGYALAGYEDGDDYDGEFYGRLGAQVKFSPRWGVAADVKFVEDDTQWFVGPRLTW
;
A
#
# COMPACT_ATOMS: atom_id res chain seq x y z
N MET A 1 3.05 23.89 9.89
CA MET A 1 4.34 23.19 9.82
C MET A 1 4.74 22.35 11.06
N LYS A 2 3.84 22.04 12.00
CA LYS A 2 4.18 21.22 13.21
C LYS A 2 3.50 19.84 13.23
N ARG A 3 2.70 19.48 12.25
CA ARG A 3 1.96 18.20 12.21
C ARG A 3 2.69 17.11 11.41
N SER A 4 3.60 17.46 10.52
CA SER A 4 4.31 16.50 9.64
C SER A 4 5.47 15.75 10.31
N LEU A 5 5.91 16.14 11.50
CA LEU A 5 7.03 15.47 12.21
C LEU A 5 6.62 14.30 13.09
N LEU A 6 5.32 14.15 13.37
CA LEU A 6 4.84 13.05 14.23
C LEU A 6 4.68 11.72 13.50
N ALA A 7 4.46 11.74 12.19
CA ALA A 7 4.33 10.52 11.38
C ALA A 7 5.69 9.80 11.18
N LEU A 8 6.80 10.56 11.16
CA LEU A 8 8.13 9.98 10.96
C LEU A 8 8.72 9.31 12.21
N ALA A 9 8.22 9.64 13.40
CA ALA A 9 8.74 9.14 14.67
C ALA A 9 8.21 7.74 15.06
N LEU A 10 7.13 7.27 14.45
CA LEU A 10 6.54 5.96 14.79
C LEU A 10 7.25 4.78 14.13
N VAL A 11 8.04 5.01 13.09
CA VAL A 11 8.74 3.95 12.33
C VAL A 11 10.04 3.49 13.02
N ALA A 12 10.54 4.22 14.01
CA ALA A 12 11.89 4.03 14.56
C ALA A 12 12.00 3.04 15.74
N ALA A 13 10.93 2.41 16.21
CA ALA A 13 10.92 1.83 17.56
C ALA A 13 10.47 0.38 17.69
N VAL A 14 10.58 -0.51 16.68
CA VAL A 14 10.25 -1.92 16.97
C VAL A 14 11.19 -2.89 16.24
N PRO A 15 12.14 -3.52 16.94
CA PRO A 15 12.81 -4.73 16.47
C PRO A 15 11.95 -5.94 16.84
N PHE A 16 10.94 -6.29 16.07
CA PHE A 16 10.30 -7.59 16.18
C PHE A 16 10.71 -8.46 14.99
N ALA A 17 11.45 -9.53 15.27
CA ALA A 17 11.64 -10.63 14.34
C ALA A 17 10.32 -11.42 14.28
N ALA A 18 9.37 -10.96 13.49
CA ALA A 18 8.18 -11.72 13.15
C ALA A 18 8.53 -12.61 11.97
N SER A 19 8.42 -13.90 12.14
CA SER A 19 8.67 -14.89 11.09
C SER A 19 7.43 -15.00 10.21
N ALA A 20 7.46 -14.32 9.08
CA ALA A 20 6.65 -14.65 7.91
C ALA A 20 7.25 -15.89 7.21
N ALA A 21 6.61 -16.37 6.13
CA ALA A 21 7.21 -17.37 5.26
C ALA A 21 8.61 -16.94 4.80
N ASP A 22 9.49 -17.89 4.55
CA ASP A 22 10.90 -17.62 4.22
C ASP A 22 11.01 -16.65 3.03
N GLY A 23 11.70 -15.54 3.24
CA GLY A 23 11.90 -14.51 2.21
C GLY A 23 10.82 -13.44 2.13
N ILE A 24 9.73 -13.53 2.90
CA ILE A 24 8.70 -12.51 3.02
C ILE A 24 8.90 -11.72 4.31
N SER A 25 8.79 -10.39 4.26
CA SER A 25 8.79 -9.55 5.45
C SER A 25 7.61 -8.57 5.42
N TYR A 26 6.94 -8.46 6.57
CA TYR A 26 5.92 -7.44 6.83
C TYR A 26 6.48 -6.20 7.54
N ASN A 27 7.81 -6.14 7.68
CA ASN A 27 8.52 -4.96 8.19
C ASN A 27 9.18 -4.25 7.00
N TYR A 28 8.57 -3.17 6.52
CA TYR A 28 9.14 -2.39 5.42
C TYR A 28 8.65 -0.95 5.43
N VAL A 29 9.40 -0.11 4.75
CA VAL A 29 8.98 1.20 4.29
C VAL A 29 9.39 1.35 2.82
N GLN A 30 8.52 1.96 2.05
CA GLN A 30 8.78 2.30 0.64
C GLN A 30 8.26 3.70 0.34
N GLY A 31 8.81 4.32 -0.67
CA GLY A 31 8.33 5.59 -1.18
C GLY A 31 8.67 5.69 -2.66
N GLY A 32 7.86 6.38 -3.43
CA GLY A 32 8.07 6.42 -4.86
C GLY A 32 7.03 7.23 -5.61
N TYR A 33 7.02 7.01 -6.91
CA TYR A 33 6.08 7.61 -7.84
C TYR A 33 4.75 6.87 -7.81
N VAL A 34 3.67 7.65 -7.81
CA VAL A 34 2.29 7.17 -7.93
C VAL A 34 1.68 7.80 -9.17
N ALA A 35 0.92 7.03 -9.92
CA ALA A 35 0.12 7.52 -11.03
C ALA A 35 -1.25 6.85 -11.00
N THR A 36 -2.28 7.62 -11.27
CA THR A 36 -3.67 7.15 -11.37
C THR A 36 -4.21 7.55 -12.74
N ASN A 37 -4.72 6.56 -13.47
CA ASN A 37 -5.36 6.77 -14.76
C ASN A 37 -6.85 6.52 -14.57
N THR A 38 -7.67 7.50 -14.94
CA THR A 38 -9.13 7.44 -14.87
C THR A 38 -9.74 7.92 -16.17
N ASP A 39 -11.01 7.61 -16.40
CA ASP A 39 -11.76 8.15 -17.54
C ASP A 39 -11.88 9.69 -17.49
N GLY A 40 -11.77 10.28 -16.30
CA GLY A 40 -11.86 11.74 -16.07
C GLY A 40 -10.54 12.48 -16.23
N GLY A 41 -9.41 11.79 -16.33
CA GLY A 41 -8.06 12.37 -16.46
C GLY A 41 -7.02 11.55 -15.70
N ASP A 42 -5.77 11.84 -15.99
CA ASP A 42 -4.63 11.22 -15.35
C ASP A 42 -4.14 12.08 -14.19
N ALA A 43 -3.70 11.44 -13.11
CA ALA A 43 -3.06 12.10 -12.00
C ALA A 43 -1.73 11.43 -11.69
N ASN A 44 -0.79 12.22 -11.20
CA ASN A 44 0.52 11.69 -10.82
C ASN A 44 1.12 12.44 -9.63
N GLY A 45 2.03 11.78 -8.94
CA GLY A 45 2.65 12.36 -7.77
C GLY A 45 3.59 11.41 -7.06
N TRP A 46 3.62 11.51 -5.74
CA TRP A 46 4.47 10.68 -4.90
C TRP A 46 3.67 10.04 -3.77
N GLY A 47 4.20 8.94 -3.25
CA GLY A 47 3.59 8.27 -2.12
C GLY A 47 4.62 7.59 -1.23
N VAL A 48 4.21 7.32 0.00
CA VAL A 48 4.95 6.51 0.96
C VAL A 48 4.01 5.45 1.53
N ASP A 49 4.54 4.28 1.77
CA ASP A 49 3.82 3.15 2.35
C ASP A 49 4.74 2.42 3.31
N GLY A 50 4.18 1.91 4.38
CA GLY A 50 4.95 1.17 5.37
C GLY A 50 4.11 0.14 6.10
N SER A 51 4.80 -0.88 6.59
CA SER A 51 4.20 -1.96 7.36
C SER A 51 5.12 -2.38 8.49
N ALA A 52 4.53 -2.74 9.63
CA ALA A 52 5.25 -3.27 10.78
C ALA A 52 4.52 -4.50 11.35
N ALA A 53 5.23 -5.60 11.42
CA ALA A 53 4.73 -6.82 12.02
C ALA A 53 4.56 -6.63 13.54
N LEU A 54 3.38 -6.95 14.07
CA LEU A 54 3.10 -6.98 15.50
C LEU A 54 3.47 -8.33 16.12
N ASN A 55 3.31 -9.38 15.35
CA ASN A 55 3.69 -10.76 15.68
C ASN A 55 3.80 -11.58 14.38
N GLN A 56 3.87 -12.90 14.49
CA GLN A 56 4.03 -13.80 13.34
C GLN A 56 2.90 -13.74 12.32
N ASN A 57 1.69 -13.36 12.76
CA ASN A 57 0.49 -13.40 11.92
C ASN A 57 -0.16 -12.03 11.70
N PHE A 58 0.16 -11.01 12.50
CA PHE A 58 -0.46 -9.70 12.42
C PHE A 58 0.55 -8.60 12.16
N HIS A 59 0.16 -7.67 11.31
CA HIS A 59 0.91 -6.45 11.02
C HIS A 59 -0.03 -5.24 10.93
N VAL A 60 0.49 -4.07 11.20
CA VAL A 60 -0.16 -2.79 10.88
C VAL A 60 0.49 -2.22 9.65
N PHE A 61 -0.26 -1.46 8.88
CA PHE A 61 0.26 -0.79 7.70
C PHE A 61 -0.38 0.58 7.52
N GLY A 62 0.28 1.43 6.76
CA GLY A 62 -0.24 2.73 6.39
C GLY A 62 0.40 3.23 5.11
N ALA A 63 -0.35 4.01 4.35
CA ALA A 63 0.09 4.65 3.14
C ALA A 63 -0.39 6.10 3.09
N PHE A 64 0.36 6.93 2.41
CA PHE A 64 0.01 8.29 2.05
C PHE A 64 0.47 8.56 0.63
N SER A 65 -0.36 9.19 -0.17
CA SER A 65 0.05 9.73 -1.46
C SER A 65 -0.52 11.13 -1.68
N GLN A 66 0.22 11.93 -2.42
CA GLN A 66 -0.20 13.22 -2.94
C GLN A 66 -0.04 13.19 -4.44
N GLN A 67 -1.10 13.52 -5.16
CA GLN A 67 -1.15 13.51 -6.61
C GLN A 67 -1.77 14.81 -7.11
N GLU A 68 -1.36 15.22 -8.31
CA GLU A 68 -1.88 16.36 -9.04
C GLU A 68 -2.59 15.85 -10.31
N LEU A 69 -3.81 16.35 -10.56
CA LEU A 69 -4.61 15.99 -11.71
C LEU A 69 -4.16 16.77 -12.95
N ASP A 70 -3.78 16.07 -14.00
CA ASP A 70 -3.31 16.65 -15.26
C ASP A 70 -4.46 17.41 -15.98
N GLY A 71 -4.24 18.69 -16.29
CA GLY A 71 -5.10 19.48 -17.18
C GLY A 71 -6.31 20.16 -16.53
N ALA A 72 -6.59 19.97 -15.26
CA ALA A 72 -7.75 20.55 -14.58
C ALA A 72 -7.41 21.76 -13.69
N GLY A 73 -6.27 22.44 -13.91
CA GLY A 73 -5.89 23.63 -13.17
C GLY A 73 -5.43 23.34 -11.74
N ASP A 74 -4.32 22.65 -11.60
CA ASP A 74 -3.58 22.43 -10.34
C ASP A 74 -4.48 21.92 -9.18
N ILE A 75 -5.24 20.85 -9.42
CA ILE A 75 -6.00 20.19 -8.36
C ILE A 75 -5.11 19.11 -7.74
N ASP A 76 -4.63 19.41 -6.54
CA ASP A 76 -3.94 18.43 -5.69
C ASP A 76 -4.93 17.62 -4.87
N PHE A 77 -4.69 16.34 -4.71
CA PHE A 77 -5.41 15.50 -3.76
C PHE A 77 -4.49 14.60 -2.97
N ASP A 78 -4.88 14.38 -1.73
CA ASP A 78 -4.19 13.52 -0.78
C ASP A 78 -4.99 12.24 -0.53
N GLN A 79 -4.31 11.09 -0.51
CA GLN A 79 -4.91 9.82 -0.11
C GLN A 79 -4.18 9.27 1.11
N TRP A 80 -4.96 8.82 2.10
CA TRP A 80 -4.50 8.17 3.31
C TRP A 80 -5.10 6.79 3.42
N ARG A 81 -4.29 5.85 3.84
CA ARG A 81 -4.74 4.49 4.13
C ARG A 81 -4.06 4.01 5.41
N ALA A 82 -4.82 3.44 6.36
CA ALA A 82 -4.27 2.85 7.56
C ALA A 82 -5.06 1.60 7.95
N GLY A 83 -4.37 0.54 8.32
CA GLY A 83 -5.06 -0.72 8.56
C GLY A 83 -4.28 -1.78 9.32
N VAL A 84 -4.92 -2.92 9.44
CA VAL A 84 -4.38 -4.13 10.06
C VAL A 84 -4.43 -5.27 9.05
N GLY A 85 -3.37 -6.04 9.00
CA GLY A 85 -3.28 -7.24 8.18
C GLY A 85 -3.08 -8.50 8.99
N TYR A 86 -3.62 -9.59 8.48
CA TYR A 86 -3.40 -10.95 8.95
C TYR A 86 -2.73 -11.76 7.84
N ASN A 87 -1.67 -12.45 8.18
CA ASN A 87 -0.98 -13.36 7.28
C ASN A 87 -0.94 -14.78 7.88
N HIS A 88 -1.15 -15.76 7.02
CA HIS A 88 -1.13 -17.16 7.38
C HIS A 88 -0.25 -17.92 6.39
N ALA A 89 0.81 -18.57 6.90
CA ALA A 89 1.71 -19.32 6.06
C ALA A 89 1.01 -20.56 5.49
N LEU A 90 0.88 -20.60 4.17
CA LEU A 90 0.37 -21.77 3.43
C LEU A 90 1.48 -22.73 3.05
N SER A 91 2.68 -22.21 2.88
CA SER A 91 3.90 -22.96 2.60
C SER A 91 5.13 -22.18 3.10
N PRO A 92 6.34 -22.74 3.04
CA PRO A 92 7.54 -22.03 3.46
C PRO A 92 7.81 -20.71 2.73
N ASN A 93 7.24 -20.52 1.54
CA ASN A 93 7.48 -19.33 0.71
C ASN A 93 6.20 -18.63 0.27
N MET A 94 5.05 -18.94 0.86
CA MET A 94 3.76 -18.35 0.46
C MET A 94 2.83 -18.15 1.65
N ASP A 95 2.27 -16.95 1.76
CA ASP A 95 1.27 -16.58 2.74
C ASP A 95 -0.10 -16.31 2.07
N LEU A 96 -1.16 -16.70 2.76
CA LEU A 96 -2.46 -16.08 2.61
C LEU A 96 -2.40 -14.73 3.34
N LEU A 97 -2.74 -13.67 2.65
CA LEU A 97 -2.76 -12.30 3.19
C LEU A 97 -4.19 -11.78 3.20
N SER A 98 -4.62 -11.20 4.32
CA SER A 98 -5.90 -10.51 4.44
C SER A 98 -5.66 -9.17 5.12
N ARG A 99 -6.28 -8.09 4.63
CA ARG A 99 -6.12 -6.74 5.17
C ARG A 99 -7.47 -6.03 5.27
N VAL A 100 -7.59 -5.20 6.29
CA VAL A 100 -8.70 -4.27 6.48
C VAL A 100 -8.09 -2.89 6.70
N ALA A 101 -8.59 -1.87 6.03
CA ALA A 101 -8.11 -0.50 6.15
C ALA A 101 -9.24 0.51 6.20
N TYR A 102 -8.96 1.60 6.88
CA TYR A 102 -9.65 2.88 6.73
C TYR A 102 -8.91 3.66 5.65
N GLU A 103 -9.68 4.33 4.81
CA GLU A 103 -9.19 5.13 3.69
C GLU A 103 -9.76 6.54 3.78
N LYS A 104 -8.96 7.53 3.43
CA LYS A 104 -9.39 8.92 3.35
C LYS A 104 -8.84 9.53 2.08
N PHE A 105 -9.73 10.19 1.36
CA PHE A 105 -9.42 11.01 0.20
C PHE A 105 -9.70 12.47 0.55
N ASP A 106 -8.81 13.39 0.20
CA ASP A 106 -8.94 14.83 0.44
C ASP A 106 -8.46 15.60 -0.80
N ALA A 107 -9.38 16.19 -1.54
CA ALA A 107 -9.08 17.03 -2.71
C ALA A 107 -9.14 18.52 -2.37
N GLY A 108 -9.16 18.90 -1.09
CA GLY A 108 -9.29 20.27 -0.65
C GLY A 108 -10.69 20.85 -0.88
N SER A 109 -10.89 22.11 -0.50
CA SER A 109 -12.16 22.84 -0.70
C SER A 109 -13.41 22.17 -0.10
N GLY A 110 -13.25 21.24 0.87
CA GLY A 110 -14.33 20.49 1.49
C GLY A 110 -14.80 19.28 0.68
N LEU A 111 -13.98 18.81 -0.26
CA LEU A 111 -14.16 17.58 -1.00
C LEU A 111 -13.28 16.50 -0.33
N ASP A 112 -13.74 16.00 0.81
CA ASP A 112 -13.13 14.90 1.54
C ASP A 112 -14.10 13.74 1.63
N SER A 113 -13.61 12.53 1.41
CA SER A 113 -14.37 11.29 1.50
C SER A 113 -13.63 10.31 2.41
N ASP A 114 -14.39 9.67 3.26
CA ASP A 114 -13.92 8.62 4.15
C ASP A 114 -14.48 7.27 3.69
N GLY A 115 -13.68 6.21 3.85
CA GLY A 115 -14.09 4.90 3.41
C GLY A 115 -13.33 3.77 4.12
N TYR A 116 -13.62 2.58 3.69
CA TYR A 116 -12.90 1.39 4.15
C TYR A 116 -12.63 0.45 2.98
N SER A 117 -11.60 -0.37 3.15
CA SER A 117 -11.34 -1.46 2.23
C SER A 117 -11.06 -2.77 2.97
N VAL A 118 -11.41 -3.86 2.32
CA VAL A 118 -11.05 -5.22 2.72
C VAL A 118 -10.42 -5.92 1.53
N GLU A 119 -9.32 -6.63 1.75
CA GLU A 119 -8.68 -7.36 0.68
C GLU A 119 -8.08 -8.68 1.18
N ALA A 120 -8.05 -9.67 0.30
CA ALA A 120 -7.44 -10.96 0.57
C ALA A 120 -6.79 -11.53 -0.69
N GLY A 121 -5.77 -12.35 -0.51
CA GLY A 121 -5.09 -13.01 -1.59
C GLY A 121 -3.79 -13.67 -1.16
N LEU A 122 -2.88 -13.83 -2.08
CA LEU A 122 -1.62 -14.55 -1.87
C LEU A 122 -0.42 -13.59 -1.98
N ARG A 123 0.57 -13.81 -1.12
CA ARG A 123 1.88 -13.15 -1.17
C ARG A 123 2.95 -14.22 -1.09
N GLY A 124 3.94 -14.20 -1.96
CA GLY A 124 4.93 -15.24 -2.05
C GLY A 124 6.33 -14.78 -2.44
N ALA A 125 7.36 -15.45 -1.89
CA ALA A 125 8.73 -15.38 -2.39
C ALA A 125 8.85 -16.36 -3.57
N LEU A 126 8.70 -15.85 -4.80
CA LEU A 126 8.69 -16.65 -6.03
C LEU A 126 10.09 -17.06 -6.46
N ALA A 127 11.11 -16.31 -6.01
CA ALA A 127 12.53 -16.60 -6.17
C ALA A 127 13.31 -15.89 -5.05
N PRO A 128 14.60 -16.21 -4.79
CA PRO A 128 15.38 -15.61 -3.70
C PRO A 128 15.40 -14.07 -3.71
N GLN A 129 15.30 -13.46 -4.89
CA GLN A 129 15.31 -12.01 -5.07
C GLN A 129 13.96 -11.44 -5.53
N PHE A 130 12.95 -12.28 -5.73
CA PHE A 130 11.68 -11.88 -6.30
C PHE A 130 10.52 -12.29 -5.38
N GLU A 131 9.77 -11.29 -4.94
CA GLU A 131 8.56 -11.44 -4.16
C GLU A 131 7.39 -10.83 -4.94
N GLY A 132 6.23 -11.46 -4.87
CA GLY A 132 5.02 -10.95 -5.51
C GLY A 132 3.78 -11.20 -4.68
N TYR A 133 2.72 -10.45 -4.98
CA TYR A 133 1.39 -10.69 -4.42
C TYR A 133 0.29 -10.43 -5.44
N ALA A 134 -0.84 -11.09 -5.22
CA ALA A 134 -2.08 -10.87 -5.94
C ALA A 134 -3.23 -10.88 -4.93
N LEU A 135 -4.00 -9.80 -4.89
CA LEU A 135 -5.11 -9.61 -3.95
C LEU A 135 -6.39 -9.25 -4.72
N ALA A 136 -7.51 -9.68 -4.20
CA ALA A 136 -8.83 -9.18 -4.57
C ALA A 136 -9.40 -8.45 -3.35
N GLY A 137 -10.07 -7.34 -3.58
CA GLY A 137 -10.60 -6.51 -2.52
C GLY A 137 -11.94 -5.88 -2.88
N TYR A 138 -12.53 -5.26 -1.88
CA TYR A 138 -13.71 -4.44 -1.96
C TYR A 138 -13.47 -3.18 -1.15
N GLU A 139 -13.84 -2.05 -1.69
CA GLU A 139 -13.80 -0.75 -1.01
C GLU A 139 -15.15 -0.08 -1.11
N ASP A 140 -15.46 0.75 -0.11
CA ASP A 140 -16.72 1.47 -0.01
C ASP A 140 -16.50 2.73 0.82
N GLY A 141 -17.22 3.80 0.52
CA GLY A 141 -17.06 5.08 1.18
C GLY A 141 -18.32 5.93 1.19
N ASP A 142 -18.24 7.04 1.89
CA ASP A 142 -19.42 7.89 2.12
C ASP A 142 -19.92 8.58 0.84
N ASP A 143 -19.02 8.82 -0.13
CA ASP A 143 -19.30 9.59 -1.34
C ASP A 143 -19.18 8.77 -2.65
N TYR A 144 -18.95 7.47 -2.56
CA TYR A 144 -18.90 6.57 -3.72
C TYR A 144 -19.51 5.20 -3.38
N ASP A 145 -20.10 4.57 -4.39
CA ASP A 145 -20.66 3.22 -4.25
C ASP A 145 -19.52 2.19 -4.12
N GLY A 146 -19.82 1.12 -3.38
CA GLY A 146 -18.81 0.11 -3.11
C GLY A 146 -18.40 -0.69 -4.34
N GLU A 147 -17.09 -0.87 -4.53
CA GLU A 147 -16.49 -1.47 -5.71
C GLU A 147 -15.54 -2.61 -5.40
N PHE A 148 -15.48 -3.59 -6.30
CA PHE A 148 -14.46 -4.63 -6.26
C PHE A 148 -13.20 -4.19 -7.00
N TYR A 149 -12.05 -4.56 -6.46
CA TYR A 149 -10.77 -4.29 -7.10
C TYR A 149 -9.84 -5.49 -7.11
N GLY A 150 -8.90 -5.47 -8.05
CA GLY A 150 -7.75 -6.36 -8.09
C GLY A 150 -6.47 -5.59 -7.80
N ARG A 151 -5.51 -6.21 -7.11
CA ARG A 151 -4.21 -5.61 -6.83
C ARG A 151 -3.09 -6.61 -7.06
N LEU A 152 -2.11 -6.20 -7.83
CA LEU A 152 -0.89 -6.97 -8.10
C LEU A 152 0.32 -6.17 -7.68
N GLY A 153 1.27 -6.81 -7.03
CA GLY A 153 2.52 -6.16 -6.69
C GLY A 153 3.70 -7.11 -6.74
N ALA A 154 4.86 -6.51 -6.91
CA ALA A 154 6.12 -7.25 -6.96
C ALA A 154 7.24 -6.44 -6.31
N GLN A 155 8.26 -7.14 -5.82
CA GLN A 155 9.51 -6.58 -5.34
C GLN A 155 10.68 -7.36 -5.91
N VAL A 156 11.68 -6.64 -6.43
CA VAL A 156 12.99 -7.19 -6.77
C VAL A 156 14.00 -6.72 -5.72
N LYS A 157 14.59 -7.67 -4.99
CA LYS A 157 15.58 -7.43 -3.93
C LYS A 157 16.99 -7.49 -4.53
N PHE A 158 17.76 -6.43 -4.40
CA PHE A 158 19.17 -6.39 -4.81
C PHE A 158 20.12 -6.50 -3.62
N SER A 159 19.58 -6.46 -2.40
CA SER A 159 20.29 -6.79 -1.15
C SER A 159 19.31 -7.35 -0.12
N PRO A 160 19.77 -7.88 1.03
CA PRO A 160 18.87 -8.38 2.08
C PRO A 160 17.85 -7.35 2.59
N ARG A 161 18.17 -6.05 2.49
CA ARG A 161 17.32 -4.98 3.00
C ARG A 161 16.72 -4.08 1.93
N TRP A 162 17.33 -3.97 0.75
CA TRP A 162 16.92 -3.04 -0.28
C TRP A 162 16.39 -3.73 -1.51
N GLY A 163 15.35 -3.19 -2.06
CA GLY A 163 14.76 -3.60 -3.33
C GLY A 163 14.03 -2.44 -4.00
N VAL A 164 13.46 -2.74 -5.15
CA VAL A 164 12.48 -1.91 -5.83
C VAL A 164 11.16 -2.64 -5.80
N ALA A 165 10.10 -1.96 -5.40
CA ALA A 165 8.74 -2.46 -5.41
C ALA A 165 7.93 -1.75 -6.48
N ALA A 166 7.00 -2.48 -7.07
CA ALA A 166 5.98 -1.95 -7.95
C ALA A 166 4.63 -2.57 -7.58
N ASP A 167 3.57 -1.81 -7.76
CA ASP A 167 2.20 -2.20 -7.44
C ASP A 167 1.23 -1.62 -8.46
N VAL A 168 0.17 -2.33 -8.76
CA VAL A 168 -0.93 -1.87 -9.57
C VAL A 168 -2.25 -2.30 -8.95
N LYS A 169 -3.18 -1.36 -8.80
CA LYS A 169 -4.57 -1.56 -8.37
C LYS A 169 -5.48 -1.27 -9.55
N PHE A 170 -6.43 -2.14 -9.81
CA PHE A 170 -7.45 -2.01 -10.84
C PHE A 170 -8.81 -1.93 -10.15
N VAL A 171 -9.51 -0.84 -10.34
CA VAL A 171 -10.87 -0.60 -9.81
C VAL A 171 -11.72 -0.15 -10.98
N GLU A 172 -12.69 -0.95 -11.40
CA GLU A 172 -13.51 -0.68 -12.59
C GLU A 172 -12.67 -0.22 -13.79
N ASP A 173 -12.83 1.03 -14.23
CA ASP A 173 -12.10 1.64 -15.34
C ASP A 173 -10.83 2.37 -14.88
N ASP A 174 -10.57 2.44 -13.57
CA ASP A 174 -9.43 3.13 -13.00
C ASP A 174 -8.24 2.21 -12.73
N THR A 175 -7.05 2.74 -12.94
CA THR A 175 -5.81 2.03 -12.64
C THR A 175 -4.84 2.92 -11.87
N GLN A 176 -4.42 2.48 -10.69
CA GLN A 176 -3.41 3.17 -9.89
C GLN A 176 -2.11 2.37 -9.87
N TRP A 177 -0.99 3.06 -10.10
CA TRP A 177 0.36 2.52 -10.14
C TRP A 177 1.23 3.11 -9.04
N PHE A 178 2.10 2.28 -8.51
CA PHE A 178 3.20 2.70 -7.64
C PHE A 178 4.50 2.05 -8.10
N VAL A 179 5.60 2.80 -8.04
CA VAL A 179 6.95 2.26 -8.20
C VAL A 179 7.95 3.04 -7.33
N GLY A 180 8.78 2.32 -6.58
CA GLY A 180 9.80 2.98 -5.77
C GLY A 180 10.71 2.04 -4.99
N PRO A 181 11.78 2.59 -4.38
CA PRO A 181 12.63 1.84 -3.48
C PRO A 181 11.88 1.37 -2.23
N ARG A 182 12.23 0.15 -1.78
CA ARG A 182 11.74 -0.45 -0.53
C ARG A 182 12.92 -0.85 0.34
N LEU A 183 12.85 -0.42 1.60
CA LEU A 183 13.70 -0.89 2.69
C LEU A 183 12.93 -1.91 3.53
N THR A 184 13.51 -3.05 3.77
CA THR A 184 12.95 -4.18 4.54
C THR A 184 13.88 -4.52 5.71
N TRP A 185 13.34 -4.86 6.89
CA TRP A 185 14.12 -5.24 8.08
C TRP A 185 13.48 -6.39 8.86
#